data_e845be7a6835e39c548b3c2ed800aec9
#
_entry.id   e845be7a6835e39c548b3c2ed800aec9
#
_cell.length_a   1.000
_cell.length_b   1.000
_cell.length_c   1.000
_cell.angle_alpha   90.00
_cell.angle_beta   90.00
_cell.angle_gamma   90.00
#
_symmetry.space_group_name_H-M   'P 1'
#
loop_
_entity.id
_entity.type
_entity.pdbx_description
1 polymer ?
#
loop_
_entity_poly.entity_id
_entity_poly.type
_entity_poly.pdbx_seq_one_letter_code
_entity_poly.pdbx_strand_id
1 'polypeptide(L)'
;MNRDDFLKGSFSAAAVWSLFGIMGSGEIGADNQTIPGFQPIFNGRDLTGFTDVNTSKDTWKVKDGALVCTGKPIGVMRTEKQYENFILDVEWKFVDEGGNSGFFIWADGTPYKDEPFPTGVEIQMLDPGWPEINERPVEYAHGHLFPVMGLKGTIPDNPSDVVKGRSYALENRVKRAGNWNRYIVVCIDGTIKLSVNGKFVNGMRSTQRKKGYICPEAEGAEIHFRKIDIMELPGGILQPGQSAGEV
;
A
#
# COMPACT_ATOMS: atom_id res chain seq x y z
N MET A 1 -15.44 17.42 -10.78
CA MET A 1 -14.59 17.53 -9.57
C MET A 1 -13.18 17.12 -10.00
N ASN A 2 -12.25 18.07 -10.01
CA ASN A 2 -10.89 17.79 -10.45
C ASN A 2 -10.11 16.99 -9.41
N ARG A 3 -8.91 16.55 -9.76
CA ARG A 3 -8.06 15.70 -8.90
C ARG A 3 -7.70 16.38 -7.59
N ASP A 4 -7.40 17.67 -7.62
CA ASP A 4 -7.05 18.44 -6.43
C ASP A 4 -8.23 18.57 -5.48
N ASP A 5 -9.43 18.76 -6.01
CA ASP A 5 -10.65 18.82 -5.21
C ASP A 5 -10.99 17.46 -4.60
N PHE A 6 -10.75 16.37 -5.32
CA PHE A 6 -10.91 15.02 -4.80
C PHE A 6 -9.95 14.73 -3.64
N LEU A 7 -8.69 15.16 -3.77
CA LEU A 7 -7.68 14.95 -2.72
C LEU A 7 -7.89 15.87 -1.51
N LYS A 8 -8.43 17.08 -1.73
CA LYS A 8 -8.75 18.06 -0.67
C LYS A 8 -10.11 17.85 -0.03
N GLY A 9 -11.02 17.13 -0.71
CA GLY A 9 -12.40 16.90 -0.26
C GLY A 9 -12.46 16.34 1.14
N SER A 10 -13.14 17.05 1.97
CA SER A 10 -13.24 17.07 3.40
C SER A 10 -13.51 15.73 4.08
N PHE A 11 -12.43 15.03 4.41
CA PHE A 11 -12.34 14.57 5.78
C PHE A 11 -11.70 15.73 6.54
N SER A 12 -12.40 16.33 7.48
CA SER A 12 -11.82 17.33 8.35
C SER A 12 -10.55 16.73 8.97
N ALA A 13 -9.39 17.18 8.57
CA ALA A 13 -8.13 16.77 9.14
C ALA A 13 -8.10 16.94 10.67
N ALA A 14 -8.96 17.80 11.20
CA ALA A 14 -9.16 18.04 12.62
C ALA A 14 -9.56 16.78 13.41
N ALA A 15 -10.33 15.85 12.82
CA ALA A 15 -10.73 14.63 13.54
C ALA A 15 -9.60 13.62 13.69
N VAL A 16 -8.61 13.65 12.79
CA VAL A 16 -7.44 12.76 12.85
C VAL A 16 -6.28 13.43 13.62
N TRP A 17 -6.20 14.76 13.62
CA TRP A 17 -5.10 15.52 14.24
C TRP A 17 -5.34 15.89 15.70
N SER A 18 -6.57 15.89 16.18
CA SER A 18 -6.85 16.14 17.62
C SER A 18 -6.34 15.04 18.57
N LEU A 19 -5.89 13.92 18.02
CA LEU A 19 -5.20 12.85 18.78
C LEU A 19 -3.68 13.04 18.89
N PHE A 20 -3.10 14.09 18.28
CA PHE A 20 -1.64 14.30 18.24
C PHE A 20 -1.15 15.47 19.11
N GLY A 21 -2.00 16.07 19.90
CA GLY A 21 -1.65 17.24 20.69
C GLY A 21 -1.18 16.92 22.11
N ILE A 22 -0.07 16.25 22.31
CA ILE A 22 0.83 16.40 23.48
C ILE A 22 2.21 15.93 23.05
N MET A 23 3.11 16.85 22.72
CA MET A 23 4.53 16.56 22.53
C MET A 23 5.37 17.34 23.54
N GLY A 24 5.89 16.63 24.52
CA GLY A 24 7.09 17.04 25.24
C GLY A 24 8.33 16.63 24.43
N SER A 25 9.35 17.49 24.39
CA SER A 25 10.66 17.25 23.76
C SER A 25 11.44 16.20 24.55
N GLY A 26 11.26 14.93 24.24
CA GLY A 26 12.06 13.81 24.69
C GLY A 26 12.49 12.99 23.48
N GLU A 27 13.72 12.51 23.44
CA GLU A 27 14.18 11.54 22.45
C GLU A 27 13.22 10.32 22.47
N ILE A 28 12.46 10.15 21.40
CA ILE A 28 11.52 9.04 21.28
C ILE A 28 12.35 7.83 20.86
N GLY A 29 12.66 6.97 21.82
CA GLY A 29 12.95 5.57 21.52
C GLY A 29 11.81 5.02 20.66
N ALA A 30 12.10 4.09 19.75
CA ALA A 30 11.12 3.48 18.88
C ALA A 30 10.12 2.61 19.67
N ASP A 31 9.31 3.25 20.50
CA ASP A 31 8.14 2.62 21.10
C ASP A 31 7.09 2.45 19.99
N ASN A 32 6.74 1.23 19.75
CA ASN A 32 5.68 0.79 18.86
C ASN A 32 4.31 1.20 19.46
N GLN A 33 4.05 2.51 19.56
CA GLN A 33 2.78 3.02 20.08
C GLN A 33 1.68 2.72 19.07
N THR A 34 0.86 1.73 19.38
CA THR A 34 -0.36 1.43 18.65
C THR A 34 -1.33 2.59 18.78
N ILE A 35 -1.67 3.24 17.69
CA ILE A 35 -2.71 4.27 17.68
C ILE A 35 -4.04 3.59 18.04
N PRO A 36 -4.83 4.12 18.99
CA PRO A 36 -6.10 3.52 19.36
C PRO A 36 -6.99 3.23 18.14
N GLY A 37 -7.50 2.01 18.03
CA GLY A 37 -8.31 1.54 16.91
C GLY A 37 -7.53 0.82 15.81
N PHE A 38 -6.21 0.99 15.72
CA PHE A 38 -5.37 0.19 14.83
C PHE A 38 -5.01 -1.15 15.47
N GLN A 39 -5.01 -2.20 14.65
CA GLN A 39 -4.56 -3.54 15.02
C GLN A 39 -3.46 -3.98 14.07
N PRO A 40 -2.40 -4.66 14.55
CA PRO A 40 -1.36 -5.15 13.67
C PRO A 40 -1.88 -6.30 12.79
N ILE A 41 -1.67 -6.20 11.49
CA ILE A 41 -1.76 -7.35 10.57
C ILE A 41 -0.47 -8.16 10.69
N PHE A 42 0.68 -7.49 10.76
CA PHE A 42 1.96 -8.13 10.99
C PHE A 42 2.31 -8.02 12.49
N ASN A 43 2.51 -9.17 13.14
CA ASN A 43 2.70 -9.27 14.59
C ASN A 43 4.15 -9.01 15.07
N GLY A 44 5.10 -8.80 14.16
CA GLY A 44 6.51 -8.57 14.46
C GLY A 44 7.31 -9.80 14.90
N ARG A 45 6.72 -11.02 14.88
CA ARG A 45 7.35 -12.25 15.40
C ARG A 45 7.44 -13.36 14.37
N ASP A 46 6.38 -13.55 13.59
CA ASP A 46 6.24 -14.62 12.60
C ASP A 46 5.29 -14.21 11.47
N LEU A 47 5.04 -15.11 10.52
CA LEU A 47 4.19 -14.88 9.36
C LEU A 47 2.74 -15.34 9.58
N THR A 48 2.31 -15.58 10.81
CA THR A 48 0.93 -15.93 11.13
C THR A 48 -0.04 -14.87 10.58
N GLY A 49 -1.10 -15.30 9.91
CA GLY A 49 -2.08 -14.44 9.26
C GLY A 49 -1.74 -14.11 7.80
N PHE A 50 -0.65 -14.71 7.27
CA PHE A 50 -0.25 -14.55 5.88
C PHE A 50 -0.07 -15.89 5.16
N THR A 51 -0.24 -15.86 3.85
CA THR A 51 -0.05 -17.01 2.95
C THR A 51 0.78 -16.57 1.73
N ASP A 52 1.80 -17.36 1.39
CA ASP A 52 2.60 -17.16 0.18
C ASP A 52 1.77 -17.39 -1.09
N VAL A 53 1.95 -16.51 -2.08
CA VAL A 53 1.35 -16.62 -3.42
C VAL A 53 2.44 -16.37 -4.45
N ASN A 54 2.84 -17.40 -5.18
CA ASN A 54 3.97 -17.41 -6.13
C ASN A 54 5.34 -17.09 -5.52
N THR A 55 5.45 -17.01 -4.21
CA THR A 55 6.73 -16.83 -3.52
C THR A 55 7.23 -18.14 -2.92
N SER A 56 8.40 -18.14 -2.33
CA SER A 56 8.98 -19.31 -1.65
C SER A 56 9.09 -19.04 -0.15
N LYS A 57 9.33 -20.11 0.63
CA LYS A 57 9.57 -20.00 2.08
C LYS A 57 10.70 -19.02 2.45
N ASP A 58 11.66 -18.82 1.53
CA ASP A 58 12.84 -17.99 1.77
C ASP A 58 12.62 -16.54 1.32
N THR A 59 11.49 -16.25 0.63
CA THR A 59 11.18 -14.90 0.16
C THR A 59 10.87 -13.96 1.31
N TRP A 60 10.14 -14.48 2.30
CA TRP A 60 9.65 -13.71 3.45
C TRP A 60 10.21 -14.28 4.76
N LYS A 61 10.70 -13.43 5.62
CA LYS A 61 11.19 -13.82 6.95
C LYS A 61 11.00 -12.67 7.93
N VAL A 62 10.99 -12.99 9.21
CA VAL A 62 11.00 -11.98 10.27
C VAL A 62 12.42 -11.84 10.80
N LYS A 63 12.90 -10.60 10.86
CA LYS A 63 14.21 -10.27 11.42
C LYS A 63 14.12 -8.95 12.19
N ASP A 64 14.60 -8.94 13.41
CA ASP A 64 14.63 -7.77 14.29
C ASP A 64 13.26 -7.05 14.41
N GLY A 65 12.17 -7.82 14.47
CA GLY A 65 10.81 -7.32 14.54
C GLY A 65 10.23 -6.77 13.23
N ALA A 66 10.98 -6.86 12.13
CA ALA A 66 10.52 -6.44 10.81
C ALA A 66 10.23 -7.66 9.91
N LEU A 67 9.22 -7.52 9.07
CA LEU A 67 9.00 -8.40 7.93
C LEU A 67 10.01 -8.02 6.85
N VAL A 68 10.85 -8.96 6.46
CA VAL A 68 11.87 -8.81 5.43
C VAL A 68 11.45 -9.61 4.20
N CYS A 69 11.35 -8.94 3.07
CA CYS A 69 11.14 -9.54 1.75
C CYS A 69 12.44 -9.47 0.95
N THR A 70 12.89 -10.60 0.42
CA THR A 70 14.10 -10.66 -0.46
C THR A 70 13.83 -10.17 -1.89
N GLY A 71 12.55 -10.00 -2.25
CA GLY A 71 12.10 -9.66 -3.60
C GLY A 71 12.07 -10.83 -4.59
N LYS A 72 12.47 -12.02 -4.21
CA LYS A 72 12.57 -13.20 -5.13
C LYS A 72 12.12 -14.49 -4.48
N PRO A 73 11.43 -15.38 -5.24
CA PRO A 73 10.84 -15.16 -6.57
C PRO A 73 9.77 -14.06 -6.54
N ILE A 74 9.44 -13.52 -7.72
CA ILE A 74 8.39 -12.49 -7.88
C ILE A 74 7.03 -13.10 -7.54
N GLY A 75 6.25 -12.38 -6.73
CA GLY A 75 4.94 -12.76 -6.27
C GLY A 75 4.47 -11.91 -5.10
N VAL A 76 3.52 -12.37 -4.34
CA VAL A 76 3.02 -11.66 -3.17
C VAL A 76 2.90 -12.58 -1.95
N MET A 77 2.78 -11.99 -0.80
CA MET A 77 2.27 -12.65 0.40
C MET A 77 0.93 -12.00 0.73
N ARG A 78 -0.15 -12.77 0.78
CA ARG A 78 -1.48 -12.23 1.07
C ARG A 78 -1.88 -12.44 2.52
N THR A 79 -2.73 -11.56 3.05
CA THR A 79 -3.43 -11.82 4.31
C THR A 79 -4.35 -13.05 4.19
N GLU A 80 -4.60 -13.75 5.28
CA GLU A 80 -5.61 -14.83 5.32
C GLU A 80 -7.03 -14.26 5.32
N LYS A 81 -7.22 -13.07 5.89
CA LYS A 81 -8.49 -12.35 5.97
C LYS A 81 -8.63 -11.36 4.83
N GLN A 82 -9.85 -11.20 4.31
CA GLN A 82 -10.24 -10.12 3.42
C GLN A 82 -10.71 -8.89 4.21
N TYR A 83 -10.43 -7.70 3.67
CA TYR A 83 -10.82 -6.42 4.24
C TYR A 83 -11.68 -5.62 3.26
N GLU A 84 -12.68 -4.90 3.80
CA GLU A 84 -13.61 -4.08 3.01
C GLU A 84 -13.26 -2.59 3.15
N ASN A 85 -13.73 -1.95 4.20
CA ASN A 85 -13.42 -0.56 4.51
C ASN A 85 -12.37 -0.50 5.61
N PHE A 86 -11.30 0.26 5.39
CA PHE A 86 -10.19 0.31 6.34
C PHE A 86 -9.31 1.53 6.16
N ILE A 87 -8.51 1.80 7.18
CA ILE A 87 -7.31 2.63 7.10
C ILE A 87 -6.11 1.72 7.34
N LEU A 88 -5.15 1.71 6.43
CA LEU A 88 -3.92 0.93 6.50
C LEU A 88 -2.74 1.86 6.81
N ASP A 89 -1.89 1.49 7.75
CA ASP A 89 -0.68 2.21 8.15
C ASP A 89 0.53 1.30 7.96
N VAL A 90 1.37 1.62 6.98
CA VAL A 90 2.52 0.81 6.60
C VAL A 90 3.80 1.61 6.70
N GLU A 91 4.79 1.09 7.42
CA GLU A 91 6.14 1.64 7.45
C GLU A 91 7.12 0.68 6.77
N TRP A 92 7.80 1.18 5.75
CA TRP A 92 8.66 0.39 4.89
C TRP A 92 9.94 1.11 4.50
N LYS A 93 10.96 0.33 4.09
CA LYS A 93 12.20 0.84 3.48
C LYS A 93 12.82 -0.16 2.53
N PHE A 94 13.43 0.30 1.45
CA PHE A 94 14.39 -0.48 0.70
C PHE A 94 15.75 -0.51 1.39
N VAL A 95 16.48 -1.59 1.19
CA VAL A 95 17.88 -1.71 1.67
C VAL A 95 18.81 -0.99 0.71
N ASP A 96 18.66 -1.23 -0.60
CA ASP A 96 19.50 -0.69 -1.64
C ASP A 96 18.74 0.27 -2.55
N GLU A 97 19.44 1.17 -3.23
CA GLU A 97 18.89 2.09 -4.23
C GLU A 97 18.32 1.32 -5.44
N GLY A 98 17.32 1.92 -6.10
CA GLY A 98 16.66 1.34 -7.26
C GLY A 98 15.69 0.20 -6.92
N GLY A 99 15.23 0.11 -5.67
CA GLY A 99 14.26 -0.89 -5.25
C GLY A 99 12.90 -0.71 -5.92
N ASN A 100 12.27 -1.85 -6.25
CA ASN A 100 10.89 -1.96 -6.73
C ASN A 100 10.12 -2.97 -5.89
N SER A 101 8.91 -2.60 -5.50
CA SER A 101 7.95 -3.37 -4.75
C SER A 101 6.59 -2.66 -4.78
N GLY A 102 5.58 -3.24 -4.15
CA GLY A 102 4.26 -2.67 -4.05
C GLY A 102 3.46 -3.23 -2.88
N PHE A 103 2.24 -2.76 -2.79
CA PHE A 103 1.27 -3.24 -1.82
C PHE A 103 -0.09 -3.33 -2.49
N PHE A 104 -0.61 -4.53 -2.67
CA PHE A 104 -1.94 -4.71 -3.24
C PHE A 104 -3.02 -4.55 -2.18
N ILE A 105 -4.11 -3.90 -2.54
CA ILE A 105 -5.33 -3.81 -1.73
C ILE A 105 -6.53 -4.31 -2.54
N TRP A 106 -7.52 -4.84 -1.84
CA TRP A 106 -8.69 -5.48 -2.42
C TRP A 106 -8.33 -6.53 -3.49
N ALA A 107 -7.23 -7.23 -3.25
CA ALA A 107 -6.69 -8.22 -4.17
C ALA A 107 -7.45 -9.54 -4.15
N ASP A 108 -7.41 -10.26 -5.27
CA ASP A 108 -7.83 -11.66 -5.32
C ASP A 108 -6.85 -12.54 -4.52
N GLY A 109 -7.29 -13.72 -4.11
CA GLY A 109 -6.49 -14.62 -3.29
C GLY A 109 -5.49 -15.47 -4.08
N THR A 110 -5.60 -15.47 -5.42
CA THR A 110 -4.75 -16.24 -6.33
C THR A 110 -4.22 -15.36 -7.45
N PRO A 111 -3.12 -15.75 -8.10
CA PRO A 111 -2.58 -15.02 -9.24
C PRO A 111 -3.57 -14.96 -10.41
N TYR A 112 -3.45 -13.93 -11.21
CA TYR A 112 -4.23 -13.78 -12.43
C TYR A 112 -3.59 -14.55 -13.56
N LYS A 113 -4.22 -15.66 -13.98
CA LYS A 113 -3.73 -16.53 -15.08
C LYS A 113 -2.27 -16.94 -14.84
N ASP A 114 -1.40 -16.64 -15.83
CA ASP A 114 0.03 -16.95 -15.78
C ASP A 114 0.89 -15.77 -15.26
N GLU A 115 0.24 -14.75 -14.67
CA GLU A 115 0.92 -13.60 -14.09
C GLU A 115 1.40 -13.89 -12.66
N PRO A 116 2.46 -13.25 -12.19
CA PRO A 116 2.95 -13.46 -10.82
C PRO A 116 2.04 -12.83 -9.76
N PHE A 117 1.17 -11.90 -10.14
CA PHE A 117 0.37 -11.07 -9.24
C PHE A 117 -1.14 -11.34 -9.33
N PRO A 118 -1.90 -11.10 -8.26
CA PRO A 118 -3.36 -11.16 -8.29
C PRO A 118 -3.97 -9.94 -8.99
N THR A 119 -5.25 -10.05 -9.35
CA THR A 119 -6.06 -8.86 -9.66
C THR A 119 -6.23 -8.02 -8.41
N GLY A 120 -6.02 -6.71 -8.48
CA GLY A 120 -6.17 -5.81 -7.33
C GLY A 120 -5.85 -4.36 -7.69
N VAL A 121 -5.78 -3.50 -6.68
CA VAL A 121 -5.20 -2.16 -6.83
C VAL A 121 -3.83 -2.17 -6.19
N GLU A 122 -2.80 -1.91 -6.99
CA GLU A 122 -1.43 -1.78 -6.51
C GLU A 122 -1.14 -0.35 -6.06
N ILE A 123 -0.49 -0.25 -4.92
CA ILE A 123 0.10 0.98 -4.39
C ILE A 123 1.60 0.85 -4.56
N GLN A 124 2.14 1.54 -5.58
CA GLN A 124 3.54 1.41 -5.97
C GLN A 124 4.50 1.89 -4.88
N MET A 125 5.49 1.08 -4.61
CA MET A 125 6.66 1.41 -3.79
C MET A 125 7.91 1.37 -4.65
N LEU A 126 8.43 2.54 -5.05
CA LEU A 126 9.69 2.65 -5.79
C LEU A 126 10.69 3.49 -5.01
N ASP A 127 11.95 3.07 -5.01
CA ASP A 127 13.04 3.95 -4.61
C ASP A 127 13.16 5.13 -5.60
N PRO A 128 13.42 6.37 -5.13
CA PRO A 128 13.55 7.52 -6.02
C PRO A 128 14.62 7.39 -7.12
N GLY A 129 15.60 6.53 -6.95
CA GLY A 129 16.63 6.23 -7.96
C GLY A 129 16.19 5.24 -9.02
N TRP A 130 15.07 4.54 -8.83
CA TRP A 130 14.64 3.47 -9.74
C TRP A 130 14.45 3.93 -11.21
N PRO A 131 13.80 5.08 -11.49
CA PRO A 131 13.63 5.54 -12.86
C PRO A 131 14.96 5.80 -13.58
N GLU A 132 15.93 6.37 -12.90
CA GLU A 132 17.26 6.65 -13.46
C GLU A 132 18.02 5.35 -13.76
N ILE A 133 18.08 4.44 -12.79
CA ILE A 133 18.78 3.15 -12.91
C ILE A 133 18.18 2.28 -14.02
N ASN A 134 16.87 2.36 -14.23
CA ASN A 134 16.15 1.55 -15.22
C ASN A 134 15.84 2.30 -16.52
N GLU A 135 16.44 3.46 -16.74
CA GLU A 135 16.25 4.29 -17.95
C GLU A 135 14.75 4.55 -18.24
N ARG A 136 13.97 4.84 -17.19
CA ARG A 136 12.55 5.11 -17.28
C ARG A 136 12.27 6.58 -17.03
N PRO A 137 11.16 7.11 -17.61
CA PRO A 137 10.72 8.47 -17.30
C PRO A 137 10.52 8.69 -15.79
N VAL A 138 10.78 9.89 -15.31
CA VAL A 138 10.61 10.27 -13.88
C VAL A 138 9.18 10.14 -13.38
N GLU A 139 8.22 10.05 -14.29
CA GLU A 139 6.82 9.73 -13.99
C GLU A 139 6.62 8.33 -13.42
N TYR A 140 7.56 7.41 -13.64
CA TYR A 140 7.61 6.14 -12.91
C TYR A 140 8.10 6.41 -11.49
N ALA A 141 7.18 6.62 -10.58
CA ALA A 141 7.48 7.01 -9.22
C ALA A 141 6.60 6.25 -8.22
N HIS A 142 7.06 6.28 -6.98
CA HIS A 142 6.33 5.74 -5.85
C HIS A 142 4.99 6.46 -5.62
N GLY A 143 4.09 5.77 -4.94
CA GLY A 143 2.76 6.30 -4.59
C GLY A 143 1.82 6.42 -5.79
N HIS A 144 2.15 5.82 -6.92
CA HIS A 144 1.17 5.59 -7.97
C HIS A 144 0.15 4.56 -7.51
N LEU A 145 -1.10 4.75 -7.95
CA LEU A 145 -2.17 3.79 -7.76
C LEU A 145 -2.64 3.31 -9.12
N PHE A 146 -2.74 2.02 -9.31
CA PHE A 146 -3.28 1.50 -10.54
C PHE A 146 -3.99 0.16 -10.36
N PRO A 147 -5.14 0.02 -11.00
CA PRO A 147 -5.82 -1.27 -11.08
C PRO A 147 -5.04 -2.17 -12.02
N VAL A 148 -4.70 -3.36 -11.57
CA VAL A 148 -3.92 -4.33 -12.33
C VAL A 148 -4.72 -5.58 -12.63
N MET A 149 -4.25 -6.35 -13.60
CA MET A 149 -4.80 -7.66 -13.98
C MET A 149 -6.31 -7.61 -14.28
N GLY A 150 -6.73 -6.59 -15.05
CA GLY A 150 -8.11 -6.44 -15.52
C GLY A 150 -9.07 -5.76 -14.55
N LEU A 151 -8.64 -5.35 -13.38
CA LEU A 151 -9.45 -4.55 -12.49
C LEU A 151 -9.77 -3.18 -13.10
N LYS A 152 -10.96 -2.66 -12.83
CA LYS A 152 -11.39 -1.32 -13.27
C LYS A 152 -11.48 -0.36 -12.09
N GLY A 153 -11.13 0.89 -12.35
CA GLY A 153 -11.27 2.00 -11.42
C GLY A 153 -11.23 3.33 -12.15
N THR A 154 -11.71 4.39 -11.51
CA THR A 154 -11.69 5.75 -12.06
C THR A 154 -10.54 6.53 -11.45
N ILE A 155 -9.66 7.01 -12.30
CA ILE A 155 -8.56 7.89 -11.94
C ILE A 155 -9.05 9.32 -12.09
N PRO A 156 -9.10 10.12 -11.01
CA PRO A 156 -9.48 11.54 -11.12
C PRO A 156 -8.42 12.30 -11.92
N ASP A 157 -8.86 12.98 -13.00
CA ASP A 157 -8.09 13.94 -13.81
C ASP A 157 -6.58 13.63 -13.88
N ASN A 158 -6.24 12.56 -14.57
CA ASN A 158 -4.84 12.22 -14.78
C ASN A 158 -4.22 13.20 -15.80
N PRO A 159 -3.29 14.08 -15.40
CA PRO A 159 -2.74 15.10 -16.29
C PRO A 159 -1.73 14.55 -17.31
N SER A 160 -1.33 13.29 -17.19
CA SER A 160 -0.34 12.70 -18.10
C SER A 160 -0.83 11.39 -18.71
N ASP A 161 -0.77 11.32 -20.03
CA ASP A 161 -1.01 10.11 -20.81
C ASP A 161 0.20 9.16 -20.87
N VAL A 162 1.26 9.47 -20.12
CA VAL A 162 2.57 8.81 -20.25
C VAL A 162 2.50 7.34 -19.83
N VAL A 163 1.69 7.02 -18.83
CA VAL A 163 1.43 5.61 -18.44
C VAL A 163 -0.06 5.42 -18.25
N LYS A 164 -0.72 4.88 -19.25
CA LYS A 164 -2.15 4.62 -19.23
C LYS A 164 -2.56 3.75 -18.05
N GLY A 165 -3.70 4.10 -17.44
CA GLY A 165 -4.31 3.31 -16.36
C GLY A 165 -3.71 3.52 -14.96
N ARG A 166 -2.81 4.48 -14.77
CA ARG A 166 -2.24 4.84 -13.46
C ARG A 166 -2.74 6.17 -12.94
N SER A 167 -2.99 6.27 -11.63
CA SER A 167 -3.16 7.53 -10.92
C SER A 167 -1.83 7.97 -10.36
N TYR A 168 -1.33 9.10 -10.82
CA TYR A 168 0.00 9.62 -10.46
C TYR A 168 -0.05 10.35 -9.12
N ALA A 169 1.00 10.20 -8.32
CA ALA A 169 1.20 11.05 -7.15
C ALA A 169 1.42 12.52 -7.58
N LEU A 170 0.82 13.47 -6.84
CA LEU A 170 0.96 14.90 -7.12
C LEU A 170 2.36 15.43 -6.79
N GLU A 171 3.06 14.76 -5.88
CA GLU A 171 4.44 15.08 -5.52
C GLU A 171 5.18 13.84 -5.02
N ASN A 172 6.49 13.83 -5.20
CA ASN A 172 7.36 12.78 -4.71
C ASN A 172 7.78 13.07 -3.27
N ARG A 173 7.43 12.17 -2.33
CA ARG A 173 7.74 12.32 -0.90
C ARG A 173 8.49 11.15 -0.30
N VAL A 174 8.76 10.11 -1.07
CA VAL A 174 9.49 8.95 -0.60
C VAL A 174 10.97 9.31 -0.40
N LYS A 175 11.53 8.87 0.72
CA LYS A 175 12.95 8.97 1.03
C LYS A 175 13.69 7.82 0.34
N ARG A 176 14.96 8.04 -0.04
CA ARG A 176 15.82 7.04 -0.65
C ARG A 176 16.05 5.83 0.26
N ALA A 177 16.56 4.76 -0.31
CA ALA A 177 16.94 3.53 0.37
C ALA A 177 17.68 3.76 1.70
N GLY A 178 17.53 2.84 2.63
CA GLY A 178 18.02 2.96 4.01
C GLY A 178 17.12 3.77 4.94
N ASN A 179 16.17 4.55 4.42
CA ASN A 179 15.29 5.38 5.23
C ASN A 179 13.87 4.82 5.30
N TRP A 180 13.27 4.87 6.49
CA TRP A 180 11.88 4.50 6.70
C TRP A 180 10.91 5.50 6.06
N ASN A 181 9.96 4.97 5.31
CA ASN A 181 8.84 5.66 4.72
C ASN A 181 7.55 5.18 5.35
N ARG A 182 6.51 6.00 5.32
CA ARG A 182 5.19 5.68 5.84
C ARG A 182 4.12 5.97 4.82
N TYR A 183 3.28 4.98 4.55
CA TYR A 183 2.04 5.12 3.81
C TYR A 183 0.85 5.03 4.76
N ILE A 184 -0.10 5.97 4.63
CA ILE A 184 -1.45 5.84 5.18
C ILE A 184 -2.39 5.71 3.99
N VAL A 185 -3.14 4.63 3.96
CA VAL A 185 -4.08 4.35 2.87
C VAL A 185 -5.49 4.28 3.44
N VAL A 186 -6.35 5.18 2.99
CA VAL A 186 -7.78 5.17 3.36
C VAL A 186 -8.56 4.52 2.24
N CYS A 187 -9.28 3.45 2.56
CA CYS A 187 -10.05 2.63 1.64
C CYS A 187 -11.50 2.55 2.10
N ILE A 188 -12.41 3.24 1.42
CA ILE A 188 -13.83 3.28 1.76
C ILE A 188 -14.67 3.22 0.49
N ASP A 189 -15.56 2.24 0.39
CA ASP A 189 -16.55 2.08 -0.70
C ASP A 189 -15.97 2.30 -2.10
N GLY A 190 -14.84 1.64 -2.38
CA GLY A 190 -14.17 1.76 -3.68
C GLY A 190 -13.42 3.07 -3.89
N THR A 191 -13.28 3.90 -2.87
CA THR A 191 -12.45 5.11 -2.88
C THR A 191 -11.16 4.85 -2.12
N ILE A 192 -10.04 5.22 -2.72
CA ILE A 192 -8.70 5.11 -2.14
C ILE A 192 -8.10 6.50 -2.03
N LYS A 193 -7.49 6.82 -0.89
CA LYS A 193 -6.63 8.00 -0.72
C LYS A 193 -5.31 7.56 -0.09
N LEU A 194 -4.20 8.00 -0.69
CA LEU A 194 -2.85 7.68 -0.24
C LEU A 194 -2.16 8.90 0.34
N SER A 195 -1.67 8.77 1.56
CA SER A 195 -0.71 9.70 2.16
C SER A 195 0.68 9.07 2.16
N VAL A 196 1.67 9.86 1.76
CA VAL A 196 3.09 9.50 1.80
C VAL A 196 3.81 10.47 2.73
N ASN A 197 4.43 9.93 3.77
CA ASN A 197 5.20 10.70 4.75
C ASN A 197 4.44 11.96 5.24
N GLY A 198 3.16 11.76 5.63
CA GLY A 198 2.33 12.75 6.29
C GLY A 198 1.51 13.69 5.38
N LYS A 199 1.50 13.48 4.05
CA LYS A 199 0.68 14.27 3.14
C LYS A 199 -0.06 13.41 2.13
N PHE A 200 -1.35 13.68 1.90
CA PHE A 200 -2.11 13.04 0.82
C PHE A 200 -1.60 13.50 -0.54
N VAL A 201 -1.17 12.53 -1.34
CA VAL A 201 -0.54 12.78 -2.65
C VAL A 201 -1.25 12.11 -3.81
N ASN A 202 -2.14 11.14 -3.52
CA ASN A 202 -2.80 10.39 -4.59
C ASN A 202 -4.17 9.88 -4.16
N GLY A 203 -4.99 9.47 -5.14
CA GLY A 203 -6.26 8.82 -4.90
C GLY A 203 -6.88 8.21 -6.15
N MET A 204 -7.81 7.29 -5.92
CA MET A 204 -8.60 6.60 -6.93
C MET A 204 -10.03 6.44 -6.39
N ARG A 205 -11.02 6.32 -7.27
CA ARG A 205 -12.42 6.11 -6.89
C ARG A 205 -13.11 5.11 -7.80
N SER A 206 -14.27 4.66 -7.37
CA SER A 206 -15.11 3.75 -8.15
C SER A 206 -14.35 2.51 -8.60
N THR A 207 -13.50 1.96 -7.72
CA THR A 207 -12.88 0.67 -7.98
C THR A 207 -13.97 -0.40 -8.07
N GLN A 208 -13.82 -1.29 -9.03
CA GLN A 208 -14.74 -2.42 -9.19
C GLN A 208 -14.74 -3.33 -7.96
N ARG A 209 -13.57 -3.59 -7.40
CA ARG A 209 -13.38 -4.38 -6.18
C ARG A 209 -13.41 -3.46 -4.96
N LYS A 210 -14.12 -3.85 -3.92
CA LYS A 210 -14.27 -3.09 -2.66
C LYS A 210 -13.99 -3.94 -1.42
N LYS A 211 -13.76 -5.24 -1.61
CA LYS A 211 -13.35 -6.18 -0.56
C LYS A 211 -12.40 -7.21 -1.14
N GLY A 212 -11.32 -7.49 -0.43
CA GLY A 212 -10.31 -8.45 -0.86
C GLY A 212 -9.13 -8.50 0.11
N TYR A 213 -8.11 -9.21 -0.32
CA TYR A 213 -6.89 -9.41 0.45
C TYR A 213 -5.97 -8.19 0.38
N ILE A 214 -5.08 -8.08 1.36
CA ILE A 214 -3.98 -7.13 1.40
C ILE A 214 -2.69 -7.92 1.16
N CYS A 215 -1.88 -7.48 0.19
CA CYS A 215 -0.72 -8.26 -0.24
C CYS A 215 0.52 -7.37 -0.37
N PRO A 216 1.50 -7.47 0.55
CA PRO A 216 2.85 -7.00 0.27
C PRO A 216 3.47 -7.79 -0.89
N GLU A 217 4.29 -7.11 -1.70
CA GLU A 217 4.81 -7.61 -2.96
C GLU A 217 6.31 -7.89 -2.89
N ALA A 218 6.74 -8.96 -3.58
CA ALA A 218 8.12 -9.29 -3.87
C ALA A 218 8.37 -9.00 -5.35
N GLU A 219 9.14 -7.95 -5.68
CA GLU A 219 9.40 -7.53 -7.06
C GLU A 219 10.88 -7.17 -7.32
N GLY A 220 11.75 -8.08 -6.92
CA GLY A 220 13.18 -8.06 -7.29
C GLY A 220 14.11 -7.35 -6.33
N ALA A 221 13.62 -6.57 -5.37
CA ALA A 221 14.44 -5.84 -4.40
C ALA A 221 14.15 -6.24 -2.95
N GLU A 222 15.17 -6.14 -2.09
CA GLU A 222 14.98 -6.33 -0.66
C GLU A 222 14.26 -5.12 -0.07
N ILE A 223 13.09 -5.38 0.55
CA ILE A 223 12.27 -4.39 1.24
C ILE A 223 11.91 -4.89 2.63
N HIS A 224 11.95 -4.00 3.60
CA HIS A 224 11.60 -4.26 4.99
C HIS A 224 10.33 -3.51 5.37
N PHE A 225 9.43 -4.18 6.11
CA PHE A 225 8.24 -3.58 6.72
C PHE A 225 8.34 -3.76 8.24
N ARG A 226 8.42 -2.67 8.98
CA ARG A 226 8.43 -2.74 10.45
C ARG A 226 7.04 -2.54 11.06
N LYS A 227 6.08 -2.10 10.25
CA LYS A 227 4.70 -1.86 10.66
C LYS A 227 3.76 -2.14 9.50
N ILE A 228 2.74 -2.95 9.75
CA ILE A 228 1.59 -3.14 8.89
C ILE A 228 0.37 -3.22 9.81
N ASP A 229 -0.25 -2.07 10.07
CA ASP A 229 -1.39 -1.96 10.97
C ASP A 229 -2.64 -1.54 10.21
N ILE A 230 -3.79 -2.01 10.66
CA ILE A 230 -5.08 -1.71 10.06
C ILE A 230 -6.10 -1.25 11.09
N MET A 231 -6.90 -0.26 10.72
CA MET A 231 -8.14 0.09 11.40
C MET A 231 -9.29 -0.30 10.49
N GLU A 232 -10.04 -1.33 10.86
CA GLU A 232 -11.24 -1.71 10.13
C GLU A 232 -12.36 -0.73 10.41
N LEU A 233 -13.08 -0.34 9.35
CA LEU A 233 -14.22 0.53 9.40
C LEU A 233 -15.49 -0.27 9.09
N PRO A 234 -16.68 0.22 9.48
CA PRO A 234 -17.93 -0.46 9.15
C PRO A 234 -18.05 -0.74 7.65
N GLY A 235 -18.46 -1.94 7.30
CA GLY A 235 -18.75 -2.35 5.93
C GLY A 235 -20.02 -1.69 5.38
N GLY A 236 -20.19 -1.78 4.06
CA GLY A 236 -21.35 -1.31 3.34
C GLY A 236 -22.15 -2.47 2.73
N ILE A 237 -22.95 -2.13 1.71
CA ILE A 237 -23.67 -3.12 0.92
C ILE A 237 -22.86 -3.40 -0.34
N LEU A 238 -22.29 -4.60 -0.41
CA LEU A 238 -21.53 -5.05 -1.57
C LEU A 238 -22.45 -5.64 -2.63
N GLN A 239 -22.21 -5.29 -3.89
CA GLN A 239 -22.88 -5.89 -5.04
C GLN A 239 -22.08 -7.12 -5.52
N PRO A 240 -22.71 -8.04 -6.28
CA PRO A 240 -22.01 -9.16 -6.88
C PRO A 240 -20.77 -8.71 -7.67
N GLY A 241 -19.64 -9.39 -7.49
CA GLY A 241 -18.35 -9.07 -8.12
C GLY A 241 -17.54 -7.95 -7.46
N GLN A 242 -18.02 -7.33 -6.38
CA GLN A 242 -17.27 -6.34 -5.63
C GLN A 242 -16.36 -6.94 -4.54
N SER A 243 -16.51 -8.22 -4.23
CA SER A 243 -15.61 -8.96 -3.35
C SER A 243 -14.67 -9.86 -4.14
N ALA A 244 -13.46 -10.07 -3.64
CA ALA A 244 -12.60 -11.15 -4.08
C ALA A 244 -13.24 -12.51 -3.73
N GLY A 245 -12.93 -13.55 -4.51
CA GLY A 245 -13.26 -14.92 -4.14
C GLY A 245 -12.56 -15.34 -2.85
N GLU A 246 -13.19 -16.19 -2.09
CA GLU A 246 -12.52 -16.87 -0.97
C GLU A 246 -11.64 -18.02 -1.50
N VAL A 247 -10.48 -18.25 -0.89
CA VAL A 247 -9.50 -19.30 -1.22
C VAL A 247 -9.13 -20.09 0.01
#